data_3c092bb5da4a069deb7c0eecffc86349
#
_entry.id   3c092bb5da4a069deb7c0eecffc86349
#
_cell.length_a   1.000
_cell.length_b   1.000
_cell.length_c   1.000
_cell.angle_alpha   90.00
_cell.angle_beta   90.00
_cell.angle_gamma   90.00
#
_symmetry.space_group_name_H-M   'P 1'
#
loop_
_entity.id
_entity.type
_entity.pdbx_description
1 polymer ?
#
loop_
_entity_poly.entity_id
_entity_poly.type
_entity_poly.pdbx_seq_one_letter_code
_entity_poly.pdbx_strand_id
1 'polypeptide(L)'
;DHRDLHSFPTRRSSDLSTSGEALEAAAQAGLLPDAALEALLRQETPKMLENARWHVVGGVRLLCAAAEETCRRLGYAPFVLTDRLSCEAREAGRFLSAAAQYHAGRGKALALLAGGETVVHVTGSGLGGRNQELALAAAPGLEGLSDAAVFSFGSDGTDGPTDAAGGYADGRTAAILRALGRPAEAWLDDNDAWHALAQTGGLLRTGPTGTNVNDLSVLLIGKPRLTF
;
A
#
# COMPACT_ATOMS: atom_id res chain seq x y z
N ASP A 1 2.02 18.98 3.21
CA ASP A 1 1.52 17.89 4.02
C ASP A 1 0.24 17.33 3.39
N HIS A 2 0.41 16.36 2.49
CA HIS A 2 -0.71 15.82 1.68
C HIS A 2 -1.23 14.49 2.25
N ARG A 3 -1.13 14.30 3.57
CA ARG A 3 -1.32 12.98 4.18
C ARG A 3 -2.76 12.50 4.31
N ASP A 4 -3.78 13.31 4.01
CA ASP A 4 -5.16 12.97 4.42
C ASP A 4 -6.23 13.05 3.33
N LEU A 5 -5.86 13.15 2.06
CA LEU A 5 -6.87 13.33 1.00
C LEU A 5 -7.40 12.02 0.37
N HIS A 6 -6.92 10.85 0.77
CA HIS A 6 -7.13 9.63 -0.02
C HIS A 6 -7.98 8.53 0.62
N SER A 7 -8.58 8.75 1.78
CA SER A 7 -9.43 7.73 2.42
C SER A 7 -10.91 8.07 2.44
N PHE A 8 -11.45 8.56 1.35
CA PHE A 8 -12.88 8.55 1.13
C PHE A 8 -13.28 7.17 0.56
N PRO A 9 -14.20 6.43 1.14
CA PRO A 9 -15.22 6.69 2.15
C PRO A 9 -15.03 5.93 3.47
N THR A 10 -13.82 5.58 3.88
CA THR A 10 -13.59 4.81 5.11
C THR A 10 -13.48 5.68 6.36
N ARG A 11 -13.61 7.00 6.21
CA ARG A 11 -13.60 7.92 7.35
C ARG A 11 -14.79 7.64 8.25
N ARG A 12 -14.49 7.39 9.53
CA ARG A 12 -15.50 7.35 10.57
C ARG A 12 -16.16 8.71 10.67
N SER A 13 -17.40 8.78 11.11
CA SER A 13 -18.06 10.06 11.39
C SER A 13 -17.27 10.94 12.38
N SER A 14 -16.40 10.33 13.20
CA SER A 14 -15.46 11.01 14.08
C SER A 14 -14.31 11.74 13.39
N ASP A 15 -14.05 11.42 12.11
CA ASP A 15 -12.99 12.06 11.33
C ASP A 15 -13.47 13.33 10.61
N LEU A 16 -14.74 13.64 10.74
CA LEU A 16 -15.32 14.87 10.20
C LEU A 16 -15.16 15.97 11.25
N SER A 17 -14.24 16.90 11.02
CA SER A 17 -14.09 18.11 11.83
C SER A 17 -15.31 19.00 11.69
N THR A 18 -15.73 19.62 12.79
CA THR A 18 -16.67 20.74 12.75
C THR A 18 -15.93 22.02 12.33
N SER A 19 -16.70 23.02 11.90
CA SER A 19 -16.14 24.35 11.63
C SER A 19 -15.50 24.95 12.88
N GLY A 20 -16.03 24.68 14.08
CA GLY A 20 -15.44 25.08 15.35
C GLY A 20 -14.08 24.45 15.61
N GLU A 21 -13.95 23.13 15.39
CA GLU A 21 -12.65 22.42 15.51
C GLU A 21 -11.61 22.95 14.50
N ALA A 22 -12.05 23.28 13.29
CA ALA A 22 -11.18 23.88 12.28
C ALA A 22 -10.69 25.28 12.70
N LEU A 23 -11.54 26.10 13.33
CA LEU A 23 -11.16 27.40 13.90
C LEU A 23 -10.17 27.26 15.03
N GLU A 24 -10.35 26.32 15.94
CA GLU A 24 -9.41 26.04 17.03
C GLU A 24 -8.05 25.63 16.49
N ALA A 25 -8.01 24.74 15.51
CA ALA A 25 -6.77 24.33 14.87
C ALA A 25 -6.07 25.50 14.14
N ALA A 26 -6.83 26.36 13.46
CA ALA A 26 -6.30 27.56 12.80
C ALA A 26 -5.74 28.56 13.81
N ALA A 27 -6.43 28.75 14.94
CA ALA A 27 -5.98 29.63 16.02
C ALA A 27 -4.66 29.12 16.65
N GLN A 28 -4.56 27.81 16.89
CA GLN A 28 -3.33 27.18 17.41
C GLN A 28 -2.16 27.30 16.43
N ALA A 29 -2.45 27.27 15.11
CA ALA A 29 -1.44 27.47 14.07
C ALA A 29 -1.10 28.94 13.79
N GLY A 30 -1.74 29.90 14.48
CA GLY A 30 -1.57 31.34 14.22
C GLY A 30 -2.20 31.83 12.92
N LEU A 31 -3.10 31.06 12.34
CA LEU A 31 -3.80 31.34 11.08
C LEU A 31 -5.26 31.73 11.37
N LEU A 32 -5.46 32.94 11.92
CA LEU A 32 -6.82 33.42 12.18
C LEU A 32 -7.46 33.96 10.88
N PRO A 33 -8.66 33.50 10.52
CA PRO A 33 -9.40 34.06 9.41
C PRO A 33 -9.87 35.49 9.74
N ASP A 34 -10.31 36.23 8.71
CA ASP A 34 -10.99 37.52 8.94
C ASP A 34 -12.30 37.31 9.72
N ALA A 35 -12.82 38.41 10.28
CA ALA A 35 -14.01 38.35 11.16
C ALA A 35 -15.25 37.80 10.48
N ALA A 36 -15.40 37.97 9.17
CA ALA A 36 -16.53 37.45 8.41
C ALA A 36 -16.44 35.94 8.21
N LEU A 37 -15.24 35.45 7.88
CA LEU A 37 -14.99 34.02 7.77
C LEU A 37 -15.04 33.33 9.12
N GLU A 38 -14.55 33.97 10.19
CA GLU A 38 -14.68 33.46 11.54
C GLU A 38 -16.16 33.32 11.97
N ALA A 39 -17.00 34.31 11.70
CA ALA A 39 -18.42 34.25 12.00
C ALA A 39 -19.13 33.13 11.22
N LEU A 40 -18.75 32.91 9.97
CA LEU A 40 -19.28 31.81 9.15
C LEU A 40 -18.84 30.44 9.69
N LEU A 41 -17.58 30.29 10.06
CA LEU A 41 -17.00 29.04 10.56
C LEU A 41 -17.47 28.68 11.98
N ARG A 42 -17.96 29.64 12.75
CA ARG A 42 -18.60 29.38 14.05
C ARG A 42 -19.97 28.72 13.93
N GLN A 43 -20.56 28.66 12.73
CA GLN A 43 -21.78 27.89 12.53
C GLN A 43 -21.45 26.40 12.53
N GLU A 44 -22.03 25.69 13.48
CA GLU A 44 -21.83 24.24 13.60
C GLU A 44 -22.37 23.48 12.38
N THR A 45 -21.51 22.68 11.78
CA THR A 45 -21.93 21.73 10.75
C THR A 45 -22.48 20.46 11.39
N PRO A 46 -23.64 19.95 10.99
CA PRO A 46 -24.18 18.72 11.58
C PRO A 46 -23.26 17.54 11.30
N LYS A 47 -22.84 16.84 12.35
CA LYS A 47 -22.04 15.61 12.26
C LYS A 47 -22.83 14.41 11.73
N MET A 48 -24.15 14.47 11.83
CA MET A 48 -25.07 13.47 11.31
C MET A 48 -26.21 14.15 10.54
N LEU A 49 -26.53 13.59 9.39
CA LEU A 49 -27.67 14.01 8.58
C LEU A 49 -28.72 12.92 8.60
N GLU A 50 -29.87 13.16 9.23
CA GLU A 50 -30.96 12.17 9.35
C GLU A 50 -31.54 11.76 7.99
N ASN A 51 -31.45 12.65 6.99
CA ASN A 51 -31.92 12.45 5.62
C ASN A 51 -30.88 11.86 4.69
N ALA A 52 -29.68 11.48 5.20
CA ALA A 52 -28.60 10.86 4.42
C ALA A 52 -28.47 9.38 4.75
N ARG A 53 -28.27 8.55 3.74
CA ARG A 53 -27.94 7.14 3.88
C ARG A 53 -26.63 6.86 3.17
N TRP A 54 -25.77 6.11 3.83
CA TRP A 54 -24.47 5.72 3.31
C TRP A 54 -24.52 4.30 2.75
N HIS A 55 -24.03 4.13 1.53
CA HIS A 55 -23.81 2.82 0.94
C HIS A 55 -22.34 2.71 0.53
N VAL A 56 -21.59 1.84 1.21
CA VAL A 56 -20.20 1.55 0.83
C VAL A 56 -20.22 0.60 -0.36
N VAL A 57 -19.83 1.10 -1.52
CA VAL A 57 -19.80 0.32 -2.78
C VAL A 57 -18.42 -0.24 -3.11
N GLY A 58 -17.37 0.20 -2.40
CA GLY A 58 -15.99 -0.26 -2.55
C GLY A 58 -15.20 0.01 -1.27
N GLY A 59 -14.13 -0.74 -1.04
CA GLY A 59 -13.25 -0.57 0.09
C GLY A 59 -12.24 -1.71 0.19
N VAL A 60 -11.24 -1.56 1.05
CA VAL A 60 -10.14 -2.51 1.22
C VAL A 60 -10.59 -3.95 1.48
N ARG A 61 -11.69 -4.15 2.23
CA ARG A 61 -12.26 -5.49 2.46
C ARG A 61 -12.71 -6.17 1.19
N LEU A 62 -13.37 -5.44 0.29
CA LEU A 62 -13.81 -5.96 -0.99
C LEU A 62 -12.62 -6.24 -1.91
N LEU A 63 -11.58 -5.40 -1.87
CA LEU A 63 -10.32 -5.62 -2.57
C LEU A 63 -9.66 -6.92 -2.09
N CYS A 64 -9.52 -7.12 -0.77
CA CYS A 64 -8.99 -8.35 -0.19
C CYS A 64 -9.82 -9.58 -0.58
N ALA A 65 -11.15 -9.49 -0.53
CA ALA A 65 -12.02 -10.60 -0.90
C ALA A 65 -11.90 -10.98 -2.38
N ALA A 66 -11.81 -10.00 -3.28
CA ALA A 66 -11.60 -10.24 -4.71
C ALA A 66 -10.23 -10.87 -4.99
N ALA A 67 -9.19 -10.43 -4.28
CA ALA A 67 -7.86 -11.01 -4.35
C ALA A 67 -7.84 -12.45 -3.82
N GLU A 68 -8.52 -12.70 -2.71
CA GLU A 68 -8.67 -14.04 -2.12
C GLU A 68 -9.33 -15.00 -3.09
N GLU A 69 -10.44 -14.61 -3.72
CA GLU A 69 -11.12 -15.42 -4.73
C GLU A 69 -10.21 -15.69 -5.95
N THR A 70 -9.49 -14.65 -6.40
CA THR A 70 -8.56 -14.78 -7.52
C THR A 70 -7.43 -15.76 -7.21
N CYS A 71 -6.83 -15.68 -6.01
CA CYS A 71 -5.80 -16.62 -5.57
C CYS A 71 -6.32 -18.08 -5.54
N ARG A 72 -7.56 -18.29 -5.05
CA ARG A 72 -8.18 -19.64 -5.09
C ARG A 72 -8.33 -20.16 -6.52
N ARG A 73 -8.80 -19.34 -7.46
CA ARG A 73 -8.93 -19.72 -8.87
C ARG A 73 -7.58 -20.07 -9.51
N LEU A 74 -6.52 -19.41 -9.05
CA LEU A 74 -5.14 -19.68 -9.48
C LEU A 74 -4.50 -20.88 -8.76
N GLY A 75 -5.22 -21.56 -7.87
CA GLY A 75 -4.76 -22.76 -7.19
C GLY A 75 -3.91 -22.51 -5.95
N TYR A 76 -3.88 -21.28 -5.44
CA TYR A 76 -3.29 -20.93 -4.14
C TYR A 76 -4.31 -21.12 -3.01
N ALA A 77 -3.82 -21.43 -1.82
CA ALA A 77 -4.59 -21.32 -0.59
C ALA A 77 -4.40 -19.91 -0.02
N PRO A 78 -5.38 -19.01 -0.18
CA PRO A 78 -5.24 -17.63 0.28
C PRO A 78 -5.54 -17.53 1.77
N PHE A 79 -4.86 -16.56 2.40
CA PHE A 79 -5.12 -16.14 3.76
C PHE A 79 -4.99 -14.61 3.87
N VAL A 80 -6.05 -13.94 4.28
CA VAL A 80 -6.03 -12.50 4.53
C VAL A 80 -5.48 -12.28 5.93
N LEU A 81 -4.28 -11.69 6.00
CA LEU A 81 -3.60 -11.34 7.25
C LEU A 81 -4.29 -10.17 7.95
N THR A 82 -4.64 -9.15 7.16
CA THR A 82 -5.28 -7.93 7.66
C THR A 82 -5.90 -7.14 6.51
N ASP A 83 -6.91 -6.34 6.82
CA ASP A 83 -7.45 -5.27 5.96
C ASP A 83 -7.11 -3.88 6.51
N ARG A 84 -6.11 -3.79 7.42
CA ARG A 84 -5.71 -2.58 8.14
C ARG A 84 -4.20 -2.42 8.25
N LEU A 85 -3.48 -2.81 7.22
CA LEU A 85 -2.03 -2.63 7.18
C LEU A 85 -1.71 -1.13 7.22
N SER A 86 -0.91 -0.69 8.21
CA SER A 86 -0.59 0.74 8.40
C SER A 86 0.81 0.99 8.96
N CYS A 87 1.71 0.03 8.78
CA CYS A 87 3.11 0.17 9.20
C CYS A 87 3.97 0.82 8.11
N GLU A 88 5.25 1.01 8.39
CA GLU A 88 6.23 1.44 7.39
C GLU A 88 6.36 0.39 6.27
N ALA A 89 6.40 0.84 5.02
CA ALA A 89 6.38 0.00 3.83
C ALA A 89 7.52 -1.04 3.82
N ARG A 90 8.75 -0.60 4.13
CA ARG A 90 9.90 -1.49 4.17
C ARG A 90 9.80 -2.56 5.26
N GLU A 91 9.18 -2.26 6.41
CA GLU A 91 8.97 -3.24 7.47
C GLU A 91 7.91 -4.27 7.07
N ALA A 92 6.85 -3.86 6.38
CA ALA A 92 5.88 -4.79 5.80
C ALA A 92 6.55 -5.74 4.79
N GLY A 93 7.42 -5.23 3.92
CA GLY A 93 8.18 -6.03 2.95
C GLY A 93 9.09 -7.05 3.62
N ARG A 94 9.85 -6.63 4.65
CA ARG A 94 10.69 -7.52 5.45
C ARG A 94 9.88 -8.61 6.17
N PHE A 95 8.75 -8.24 6.75
CA PHE A 95 7.85 -9.21 7.39
C PHE A 95 7.33 -10.25 6.40
N LEU A 96 6.86 -9.82 5.22
CA LEU A 96 6.37 -10.74 4.19
C LEU A 96 7.46 -11.68 3.69
N SER A 97 8.69 -11.19 3.49
CA SER A 97 9.81 -12.05 3.07
C SER A 97 10.25 -13.02 4.17
N ALA A 98 10.20 -12.65 5.44
CA ALA A 98 10.42 -13.56 6.56
C ALA A 98 9.36 -14.67 6.61
N ALA A 99 8.09 -14.33 6.35
CA ALA A 99 7.01 -15.31 6.20
C ALA A 99 7.27 -16.26 5.02
N ALA A 100 7.78 -15.73 3.88
CA ALA A 100 8.17 -16.56 2.75
C ALA A 100 9.23 -17.60 3.12
N GLN A 101 10.28 -17.20 3.82
CA GLN A 101 11.35 -18.09 4.29
C GLN A 101 10.80 -19.20 5.19
N TYR A 102 9.89 -18.87 6.10
CA TYR A 102 9.28 -19.86 6.99
C TYR A 102 8.44 -20.88 6.22
N HIS A 103 7.70 -20.46 5.21
CA HIS A 103 6.80 -21.34 4.46
C HIS A 103 7.46 -22.03 3.25
N ALA A 104 8.64 -21.59 2.82
CA ALA A 104 9.35 -22.18 1.69
C ALA A 104 9.60 -23.69 1.87
N GLY A 105 9.44 -24.44 0.79
CA GLY A 105 9.69 -25.89 0.80
C GLY A 105 8.63 -26.75 1.52
N ARG A 106 7.55 -26.17 2.04
CA ARG A 106 6.49 -26.90 2.78
C ARG A 106 5.42 -27.53 1.87
N GLY A 107 5.59 -27.43 0.57
CA GLY A 107 4.78 -28.12 -0.43
C GLY A 107 3.36 -27.61 -0.63
N LYS A 108 2.99 -26.48 0.00
CA LYS A 108 1.69 -25.83 -0.16
C LYS A 108 1.86 -24.54 -0.96
N ALA A 109 1.01 -24.35 -1.97
CA ALA A 109 0.89 -23.08 -2.64
C ALA A 109 0.02 -22.13 -1.79
N LEU A 110 0.64 -21.10 -1.21
CA LEU A 110 -0.02 -20.15 -0.30
C LEU A 110 -0.02 -18.75 -0.93
N ALA A 111 -1.07 -17.99 -0.65
CA ALA A 111 -1.13 -16.56 -0.89
C ALA A 111 -1.46 -15.84 0.42
N LEU A 112 -0.54 -15.04 0.95
CA LEU A 112 -0.80 -14.20 2.11
C LEU A 112 -1.14 -12.79 1.61
N LEU A 113 -2.28 -12.26 2.04
CA LEU A 113 -2.87 -11.01 1.56
C LEU A 113 -2.92 -9.99 2.71
N ALA A 114 -2.52 -8.78 2.45
CA ALA A 114 -2.66 -7.68 3.40
C ALA A 114 -3.15 -6.43 2.67
N GLY A 115 -4.32 -5.95 3.05
CA GLY A 115 -4.89 -4.71 2.55
C GLY A 115 -4.71 -3.57 3.56
N GLY A 116 -4.60 -2.36 3.08
CA GLY A 116 -4.43 -1.16 3.91
C GLY A 116 -3.64 -0.08 3.21
N GLU A 117 -2.90 0.72 3.96
CA GLU A 117 -2.08 1.79 3.44
C GLU A 117 -0.81 1.94 4.30
N THR A 118 0.33 1.55 3.74
CA THR A 118 1.63 1.71 4.40
C THR A 118 2.15 3.14 4.23
N VAL A 119 3.16 3.49 5.02
CA VAL A 119 3.81 4.80 4.96
C VAL A 119 5.28 4.65 4.56
N VAL A 120 5.85 5.71 3.98
CA VAL A 120 7.29 5.81 3.68
C VAL A 120 7.88 6.95 4.49
N HIS A 121 8.97 6.69 5.19
CA HIS A 121 9.80 7.72 5.77
C HIS A 121 10.82 8.19 4.71
N VAL A 122 10.56 9.35 4.11
CA VAL A 122 11.42 9.88 3.06
C VAL A 122 12.65 10.55 3.67
N THR A 123 13.83 9.99 3.38
CA THR A 123 15.13 10.50 3.83
C THR A 123 16.08 10.79 2.68
N GLY A 124 15.83 10.18 1.52
CA GLY A 124 16.61 10.31 0.29
C GLY A 124 15.96 11.24 -0.74
N SER A 125 16.52 11.26 -1.93
CA SER A 125 16.09 12.07 -3.06
C SER A 125 15.59 11.24 -4.25
N GLY A 126 15.52 9.92 -4.09
CA GLY A 126 15.14 8.99 -5.14
C GLY A 126 13.66 9.05 -5.50
N LEU A 127 13.28 8.22 -6.47
CA LEU A 127 11.92 8.13 -6.99
C LEU A 127 11.30 6.80 -6.57
N GLY A 128 10.08 6.85 -6.04
CA GLY A 128 9.36 5.65 -5.64
C GLY A 128 8.02 5.96 -4.98
N GLY A 129 7.40 4.91 -4.48
CA GLY A 129 6.18 4.96 -3.70
C GLY A 129 6.19 3.85 -2.67
N ARG A 130 5.19 3.85 -1.76
CA ARG A 130 5.10 2.89 -0.65
C ARG A 130 4.99 1.43 -1.11
N ASN A 131 4.28 1.19 -2.18
CA ASN A 131 4.10 -0.16 -2.73
C ASN A 131 5.37 -0.68 -3.40
N GLN A 132 6.08 0.19 -4.11
CA GLN A 132 7.39 -0.12 -4.70
C GLN A 132 8.42 -0.36 -3.60
N GLU A 133 8.47 0.48 -2.57
CA GLU A 133 9.38 0.35 -1.43
C GLU A 133 9.14 -0.96 -0.65
N LEU A 134 7.88 -1.32 -0.43
CA LEU A 134 7.51 -2.60 0.20
C LEU A 134 8.05 -3.79 -0.60
N ALA A 135 7.81 -3.82 -1.91
CA ALA A 135 8.25 -4.90 -2.78
C ALA A 135 9.78 -4.99 -2.82
N LEU A 136 10.49 -3.86 -2.97
CA LEU A 136 11.94 -3.82 -2.97
C LEU A 136 12.53 -4.29 -1.64
N ALA A 137 11.93 -3.90 -0.51
CA ALA A 137 12.37 -4.29 0.81
C ALA A 137 12.21 -5.80 1.11
N ALA A 138 11.31 -6.47 0.39
CA ALA A 138 11.18 -7.91 0.46
C ALA A 138 12.30 -8.67 -0.29
N ALA A 139 12.92 -8.05 -1.30
CA ALA A 139 13.84 -8.72 -2.22
C ALA A 139 15.03 -9.44 -1.53
N PRO A 140 15.73 -8.85 -0.52
CA PRO A 140 16.82 -9.54 0.15
C PRO A 140 16.38 -10.82 0.85
N GLY A 141 15.22 -10.79 1.53
CA GLY A 141 14.69 -11.97 2.23
C GLY A 141 14.09 -13.03 1.31
N LEU A 142 13.78 -12.70 0.07
CA LEU A 142 13.31 -13.63 -0.95
C LEU A 142 14.45 -14.33 -1.69
N GLU A 143 15.68 -13.84 -1.57
CA GLU A 143 16.80 -14.32 -2.37
C GLU A 143 17.00 -15.83 -2.28
N GLY A 144 17.10 -16.47 -3.45
CA GLY A 144 17.24 -17.91 -3.56
C GLY A 144 15.93 -18.72 -3.43
N LEU A 145 14.81 -18.10 -3.08
CA LEU A 145 13.51 -18.74 -3.08
C LEU A 145 12.92 -18.74 -4.51
N SER A 146 13.03 -19.86 -5.21
CA SER A 146 12.62 -19.97 -6.62
C SER A 146 11.11 -19.92 -6.86
N ASP A 147 10.32 -20.05 -5.81
CA ASP A 147 8.85 -20.18 -5.85
C ASP A 147 8.14 -19.22 -4.87
N ALA A 148 8.81 -18.11 -4.57
CA ALA A 148 8.24 -17.05 -3.75
C ALA A 148 8.35 -15.68 -4.43
N ALA A 149 7.31 -14.86 -4.27
CA ALA A 149 7.28 -13.50 -4.76
C ALA A 149 6.43 -12.62 -3.85
N VAL A 150 6.85 -11.37 -3.68
CA VAL A 150 6.08 -10.31 -3.03
C VAL A 150 5.76 -9.23 -4.05
N PHE A 151 4.51 -8.78 -4.07
CA PHE A 151 4.13 -7.59 -4.81
C PHE A 151 3.14 -6.76 -4.00
N SER A 152 3.14 -5.47 -4.26
CA SER A 152 2.21 -4.52 -3.65
C SER A 152 1.82 -3.46 -4.67
N PHE A 153 0.56 -3.03 -4.63
CA PHE A 153 0.04 -2.02 -5.56
C PHE A 153 -1.12 -1.21 -4.98
N GLY A 154 -1.21 0.04 -5.41
CA GLY A 154 -2.35 0.91 -5.17
C GLY A 154 -3.50 0.58 -6.11
N SER A 155 -4.71 0.45 -5.59
CA SER A 155 -5.90 0.12 -6.37
C SER A 155 -6.28 1.20 -7.39
N ASP A 156 -5.81 2.42 -7.22
CA ASP A 156 -6.02 3.55 -8.14
C ASP A 156 -5.09 3.52 -9.37
N GLY A 157 -4.09 2.62 -9.35
CA GLY A 157 -3.12 2.48 -10.44
C GLY A 157 -1.95 3.43 -10.34
N THR A 158 -1.75 4.07 -9.17
CA THR A 158 -0.64 5.01 -8.91
C THR A 158 0.09 4.66 -7.62
N ASP A 159 1.38 4.99 -7.54
CA ASP A 159 2.19 4.80 -6.33
C ASP A 159 3.26 5.87 -6.23
N GLY A 160 3.04 6.85 -5.36
CA GLY A 160 3.88 8.05 -5.26
C GLY A 160 3.88 8.89 -6.55
N PRO A 161 4.92 9.70 -6.80
CA PRO A 161 5.01 10.54 -7.99
C PRO A 161 5.54 9.76 -9.21
N THR A 162 5.08 8.51 -9.42
CA THR A 162 5.60 7.60 -10.45
C THR A 162 4.51 7.18 -11.45
N ASP A 163 4.92 6.53 -12.54
CA ASP A 163 4.04 5.94 -13.55
C ASP A 163 3.63 4.48 -13.23
N ALA A 164 4.00 3.99 -12.05
CA ALA A 164 3.73 2.64 -11.61
C ALA A 164 2.59 2.61 -10.58
N ALA A 165 1.81 1.55 -10.58
CA ALA A 165 0.83 1.25 -9.54
C ALA A 165 1.48 0.64 -8.29
N GLY A 166 2.69 0.11 -8.43
CA GLY A 166 3.42 -0.57 -7.36
C GLY A 166 4.62 -1.35 -7.85
N GLY A 167 5.02 -2.34 -7.06
CA GLY A 167 6.23 -3.12 -7.31
C GLY A 167 6.05 -4.62 -7.08
N TYR A 168 6.98 -5.36 -7.66
CA TYR A 168 7.13 -6.81 -7.57
C TYR A 168 8.59 -7.17 -7.32
N ALA A 169 8.83 -8.14 -6.45
CA ALA A 169 10.14 -8.75 -6.23
C ALA A 169 10.01 -10.27 -6.06
N ASP A 170 11.02 -10.99 -6.52
CA ASP A 170 11.15 -12.44 -6.42
C ASP A 170 12.54 -12.85 -5.92
N GLY A 171 12.82 -14.15 -5.87
CA GLY A 171 14.09 -14.71 -5.41
C GLY A 171 15.32 -14.34 -6.23
N ARG A 172 15.18 -13.63 -7.37
CA ARG A 172 16.27 -13.19 -8.22
C ARG A 172 16.56 -11.68 -8.09
N THR A 173 15.58 -10.91 -7.63
CA THR A 173 15.61 -9.45 -7.64
C THR A 173 16.84 -8.89 -6.92
N ALA A 174 17.15 -9.35 -5.70
CA ALA A 174 18.30 -8.87 -4.93
C ALA A 174 19.66 -9.21 -5.62
N ALA A 175 19.78 -10.42 -6.17
CA ALA A 175 20.98 -10.83 -6.88
C ALA A 175 21.23 -9.99 -8.16
N ILE A 176 20.18 -9.67 -8.91
CA ILE A 176 20.25 -8.81 -10.09
C ILE A 176 20.76 -7.41 -9.69
N LEU A 177 20.20 -6.80 -8.66
CA LEU A 177 20.61 -5.47 -8.21
C LEU A 177 22.08 -5.45 -7.74
N ARG A 178 22.53 -6.47 -7.01
CA ARG A 178 23.95 -6.58 -6.64
C ARG A 178 24.86 -6.75 -7.84
N ALA A 179 24.46 -7.54 -8.82
CA ALA A 179 25.23 -7.71 -10.05
C ALA A 179 25.36 -6.40 -10.85
N LEU A 180 24.37 -5.50 -10.73
CA LEU A 180 24.38 -4.15 -11.29
C LEU A 180 25.19 -3.14 -10.45
N GLY A 181 25.77 -3.58 -9.32
CA GLY A 181 26.65 -2.77 -8.48
C GLY A 181 25.97 -1.97 -7.38
N ARG A 182 24.64 -2.03 -7.25
CA ARG A 182 23.91 -1.32 -6.19
C ARG A 182 22.90 -2.27 -5.53
N PRO A 183 23.14 -2.73 -4.29
CA PRO A 183 22.23 -3.65 -3.59
C PRO A 183 20.91 -2.98 -3.22
N ALA A 184 19.87 -3.78 -2.93
CA ALA A 184 18.52 -3.30 -2.64
C ALA A 184 18.48 -2.26 -1.50
N GLU A 185 19.28 -2.47 -0.47
CA GLU A 185 19.38 -1.58 0.69
C GLU A 185 19.84 -0.18 0.31
N ALA A 186 20.81 -0.06 -0.58
CA ALA A 186 21.31 1.23 -1.03
C ALA A 186 20.30 2.03 -1.88
N TRP A 187 19.38 1.33 -2.55
CA TRP A 187 18.24 1.96 -3.21
C TRP A 187 17.18 2.41 -2.21
N LEU A 188 16.91 1.58 -1.20
CA LEU A 188 15.98 1.90 -0.11
C LEU A 188 16.44 3.10 0.72
N ASP A 189 17.75 3.20 1.01
CA ASP A 189 18.31 4.31 1.78
C ASP A 189 18.11 5.67 1.10
N ASP A 190 18.01 5.67 -0.24
CA ASP A 190 17.74 6.86 -1.06
C ASP A 190 16.24 7.00 -1.43
N ASN A 191 15.36 6.12 -0.92
CA ASN A 191 13.95 6.01 -1.31
C ASN A 191 13.74 5.87 -2.83
N ASP A 192 14.66 5.16 -3.52
CA ASP A 192 14.71 5.06 -4.99
C ASP A 192 14.25 3.69 -5.50
N ALA A 193 13.09 3.26 -5.02
CA ALA A 193 12.54 1.96 -5.36
C ALA A 193 12.13 1.86 -6.85
N TRP A 194 11.74 2.97 -7.47
CA TRP A 194 11.32 2.97 -8.87
C TRP A 194 12.47 2.56 -9.80
N HIS A 195 13.64 3.20 -9.67
CA HIS A 195 14.79 2.86 -10.53
C HIS A 195 15.31 1.44 -10.27
N ALA A 196 15.31 0.99 -9.01
CA ALA A 196 15.69 -0.37 -8.67
C ALA A 196 14.78 -1.40 -9.36
N LEU A 197 13.48 -1.23 -9.23
CA LEU A 197 12.49 -2.14 -9.80
C LEU A 197 12.40 -2.04 -11.33
N ALA A 198 12.68 -0.87 -11.91
CA ALA A 198 12.79 -0.71 -13.35
C ALA A 198 13.90 -1.61 -13.93
N GLN A 199 15.07 -1.70 -13.26
CA GLN A 199 16.18 -2.52 -13.69
C GLN A 199 15.92 -4.02 -13.58
N THR A 200 15.04 -4.43 -12.67
CA THR A 200 14.70 -5.85 -12.46
C THR A 200 13.42 -6.29 -13.18
N GLY A 201 12.74 -5.38 -13.86
CA GLY A 201 11.44 -5.62 -14.47
C GLY A 201 10.32 -5.75 -13.45
N GLY A 202 10.51 -5.25 -12.23
CA GLY A 202 9.59 -5.37 -11.10
C GLY A 202 8.56 -4.24 -10.98
N LEU A 203 8.45 -3.31 -11.92
CA LEU A 203 7.42 -2.27 -11.86
C LEU A 203 6.07 -2.79 -12.36
N LEU A 204 5.04 -2.58 -11.56
CA LEU A 204 3.65 -2.87 -11.92
C LEU A 204 3.02 -1.61 -12.50
N ARG A 205 2.65 -1.64 -13.77
CA ARG A 205 2.00 -0.53 -14.46
C ARG A 205 0.62 -0.94 -14.94
N THR A 206 -0.41 -0.29 -14.45
CA THR A 206 -1.81 -0.53 -14.84
C THR A 206 -2.42 0.67 -15.55
N GLY A 207 -1.84 1.86 -15.34
CA GLY A 207 -2.50 3.13 -15.58
C GLY A 207 -3.63 3.39 -14.57
N PRO A 208 -4.24 4.58 -14.60
CA PRO A 208 -5.35 4.94 -13.71
C PRO A 208 -6.52 3.98 -13.85
N THR A 209 -7.05 3.50 -12.72
CA THR A 209 -8.16 2.53 -12.69
C THR A 209 -9.52 3.17 -12.50
N GLY A 210 -9.55 4.44 -12.11
CA GLY A 210 -10.79 5.17 -11.81
C GLY A 210 -11.41 4.81 -10.45
N THR A 211 -10.69 4.07 -9.62
CA THR A 211 -11.11 3.74 -8.24
C THR A 211 -9.96 3.94 -7.27
N ASN A 212 -10.26 4.14 -5.99
CA ASN A 212 -9.27 4.09 -4.91
C ASN A 212 -9.92 3.42 -3.71
N VAL A 213 -9.45 2.22 -3.39
CA VAL A 213 -9.88 1.41 -2.25
C VAL A 213 -8.67 0.91 -1.45
N ASN A 214 -7.65 1.75 -1.31
CA ASN A 214 -6.37 1.50 -0.68
C ASN A 214 -5.47 0.55 -1.48
N ASP A 215 -4.45 0.00 -0.81
CA ASP A 215 -3.43 -0.85 -1.40
C ASP A 215 -3.66 -2.32 -1.06
N LEU A 216 -3.09 -3.17 -1.88
CA LEU A 216 -3.01 -4.61 -1.64
C LEU A 216 -1.57 -5.10 -1.74
N SER A 217 -1.10 -5.73 -0.69
CA SER A 217 0.19 -6.43 -0.63
C SER A 217 -0.05 -7.93 -0.63
N VAL A 218 0.70 -8.65 -1.45
CA VAL A 218 0.54 -10.08 -1.66
C VAL A 218 1.90 -10.78 -1.60
N LEU A 219 1.98 -11.84 -0.81
CA LEU A 219 3.04 -12.80 -0.86
C LEU A 219 2.52 -14.10 -1.47
N LEU A 220 3.11 -14.54 -2.56
CA LEU A 220 2.86 -15.86 -3.15
C LEU A 220 4.02 -16.79 -2.81
N ILE A 221 3.71 -18.05 -2.45
CA ILE A 221 4.69 -19.08 -2.10
C ILE A 221 4.25 -20.40 -2.73
N GLY A 222 5.19 -21.11 -3.31
CA GLY A 222 4.97 -22.42 -3.90
C GLY A 222 4.34 -22.33 -5.30
N LYS A 223 4.33 -23.45 -5.99
CA LYS A 223 3.74 -23.59 -7.33
C LYS A 223 2.33 -24.16 -7.20
N PRO A 224 1.29 -23.42 -7.63
CA PRO A 224 -0.07 -23.94 -7.59
C PRO A 224 -0.21 -25.10 -8.56
N ARG A 225 -1.01 -26.10 -8.18
CA ARG A 225 -1.44 -27.14 -9.10
C ARG A 225 -2.69 -26.61 -9.79
N LEU A 226 -2.55 -26.18 -11.03
CA LEU A 226 -3.71 -25.86 -11.86
C LEU A 226 -4.43 -27.19 -12.18
N THR A 227 -5.58 -27.39 -11.60
CA THR A 227 -6.55 -28.42 -12.04
C THR A 227 -7.37 -27.77 -13.15
N PHE A 228 -7.07 -28.14 -14.40
CA PHE A 228 -7.89 -27.82 -15.57
C PHE A 228 -9.13 -28.71 -15.59
#